data_b83d9b8600f9f7cd2240775a9b448195
#
_entry.id   b83d9b8600f9f7cd2240775a9b448195
#
_cell.length_a   1.000
_cell.length_b   1.000
_cell.length_c   1.000
_cell.angle_alpha   90.00
_cell.angle_beta   90.00
_cell.angle_gamma   90.00
#
_symmetry.space_group_name_H-M   'P 1'
#
loop_
_entity.id
_entity.type
_entity.pdbx_description
1 polymer ?
#
loop_
_entity_poly.entity_id
_entity_poly.type
_entity_poly.pdbx_seq_one_letter_code
_entity_poly.pdbx_strand_id
1 'polypeptide(L)'
;MKSLIEETFLANGETSVIILTHSLGSPMMLYFLLHQSKAWKDKYIRAMITLAGPWGGSVRALSIFAVGDNLGNWMLSEKKLMWEQRTSSSLAWLMPQKGFWEPDDVLVQTSSTNYTVEDYQRFFSDLDEPLAWNMREDTMRLLPGLPAPGVEVINMSFYLSCLSTYHVFLLSSKKAHHTT
;
A
#
# COMPACT_ATOMS: atom_id res chain seq x y z
N MET A 1 2.12 -8.13 18.43
CA MET A 1 2.54 -9.13 17.38
C MET A 1 3.59 -10.10 17.93
N LYS A 2 4.74 -9.63 18.44
CA LYS A 2 5.82 -10.53 18.93
C LYS A 2 5.32 -11.50 19.99
N SER A 3 4.71 -11.01 21.08
CA SER A 3 4.14 -11.83 22.15
C SER A 3 3.11 -12.85 21.64
N LEU A 4 2.23 -12.43 20.70
CA LEU A 4 1.25 -13.33 20.12
C LEU A 4 1.91 -14.54 19.40
N ILE A 5 3.00 -14.31 18.68
CA ILE A 5 3.74 -15.38 17.99
C ILE A 5 4.40 -16.31 19.03
N GLU A 6 5.03 -15.75 20.06
CA GLU A 6 5.67 -16.50 21.16
C GLU A 6 4.65 -17.34 21.94
N GLU A 7 3.48 -16.77 22.26
CA GLU A 7 2.38 -17.49 22.91
C GLU A 7 1.81 -18.60 22.02
N THR A 8 1.64 -18.33 20.71
CA THR A 8 1.19 -19.34 19.75
C THR A 8 2.16 -20.51 19.65
N PHE A 9 3.47 -20.23 19.62
CA PHE A 9 4.52 -21.25 19.63
C PHE A 9 4.41 -22.14 20.87
N LEU A 10 4.32 -21.56 22.07
CA LEU A 10 4.20 -22.31 23.32
C LEU A 10 2.90 -23.12 23.39
N ALA A 11 1.76 -22.52 23.01
CA ALA A 11 0.46 -23.17 23.03
C ALA A 11 0.37 -24.38 22.07
N ASN A 12 1.23 -24.44 21.08
CA ASN A 12 1.29 -25.54 20.11
C ASN A 12 2.52 -26.45 20.28
N GLY A 13 2.96 -26.65 21.51
CA GLY A 13 4.04 -27.60 21.83
C GLY A 13 5.39 -27.19 21.25
N GLU A 14 5.71 -25.91 21.32
CA GLU A 14 6.95 -25.32 20.80
C GLU A 14 7.16 -25.54 19.28
N THR A 15 6.06 -25.58 18.53
CA THR A 15 6.10 -25.69 17.07
C THR A 15 6.19 -24.30 16.44
N SER A 16 7.16 -24.08 15.55
CA SER A 16 7.34 -22.81 14.85
C SER A 16 6.14 -22.42 13.99
N VAL A 17 5.81 -21.13 14.00
CA VAL A 17 4.57 -20.56 13.44
C VAL A 17 4.72 -20.30 11.94
N ILE A 18 3.70 -20.63 11.15
CA ILE A 18 3.53 -20.16 9.79
C ILE A 18 2.68 -18.89 9.84
N ILE A 19 3.21 -17.81 9.26
CA ILE A 19 2.51 -16.53 9.18
C ILE A 19 1.82 -16.45 7.82
N LEU A 20 0.50 -16.27 7.82
CA LEU A 20 -0.29 -16.01 6.63
C LEU A 20 -0.70 -14.54 6.59
N THR A 21 -0.36 -13.85 5.51
CA THR A 21 -0.69 -12.44 5.32
C THR A 21 -1.47 -12.22 4.03
N HIS A 22 -2.30 -11.18 4.02
CA HIS A 22 -3.07 -10.78 2.84
C HIS A 22 -2.88 -9.28 2.57
N SER A 23 -2.73 -8.92 1.30
CA SER A 23 -2.68 -7.52 0.84
C SER A 23 -1.66 -6.69 1.64
N LEU A 24 -2.05 -5.52 2.19
CA LEU A 24 -1.21 -4.63 3.00
C LEU A 24 -0.55 -5.33 4.20
N GLY A 25 -1.15 -6.40 4.74
CA GLY A 25 -0.54 -7.20 5.79
C GLY A 25 0.82 -7.81 5.43
N SER A 26 1.08 -8.00 4.13
CA SER A 26 2.35 -8.57 3.64
C SER A 26 3.53 -7.61 3.83
N PRO A 27 3.53 -6.37 3.35
CA PRO A 27 4.61 -5.44 3.64
C PRO A 27 4.68 -5.05 5.13
N MET A 28 3.57 -4.99 5.86
CA MET A 28 3.57 -4.76 7.30
C MET A 28 4.30 -5.88 8.05
N MET A 29 4.08 -7.14 7.67
CA MET A 29 4.77 -8.28 8.27
C MET A 29 6.24 -8.30 7.89
N LEU A 30 6.59 -7.96 6.64
CA LEU A 30 7.98 -7.80 6.24
C LEU A 30 8.68 -6.77 7.13
N TYR A 31 8.09 -5.59 7.31
CA TYR A 31 8.62 -4.57 8.21
C TYR A 31 8.83 -5.10 9.62
N PHE A 32 7.86 -5.81 10.19
CA PHE A 32 7.97 -6.43 11.50
C PHE A 32 9.14 -7.44 11.57
N LEU A 33 9.28 -8.34 10.60
CA LEU A 33 10.32 -9.37 10.57
C LEU A 33 11.73 -8.79 10.40
N LEU A 34 11.88 -7.68 9.68
CA LEU A 34 13.16 -6.98 9.56
C LEU A 34 13.67 -6.42 10.89
N HIS A 35 12.76 -6.14 11.84
CA HIS A 35 13.10 -5.65 13.18
C HIS A 35 13.24 -6.78 14.22
N GLN A 36 13.20 -8.05 13.79
CA GLN A 36 13.47 -9.18 14.68
C GLN A 36 14.87 -9.75 14.44
N SER A 37 15.50 -10.23 15.53
CA SER A 37 16.79 -10.90 15.43
C SER A 37 16.68 -12.23 14.65
N LYS A 38 17.79 -12.63 14.00
CA LYS A 38 17.84 -13.92 13.30
C LYS A 38 17.48 -15.07 14.23
N ALA A 39 18.05 -15.12 15.42
CA ALA A 39 17.80 -16.18 16.39
C ALA A 39 16.31 -16.27 16.80
N TRP A 40 15.62 -15.13 16.94
CA TRP A 40 14.19 -15.11 17.22
C TRP A 40 13.40 -15.68 16.03
N LYS A 41 13.72 -15.25 14.82
CA LYS A 41 13.06 -15.75 13.59
C LYS A 41 13.28 -17.26 13.42
N ASP A 42 14.49 -17.74 13.58
CA ASP A 42 14.84 -19.16 13.46
C ASP A 42 14.07 -20.05 14.46
N LYS A 43 13.81 -19.51 15.67
CA LYS A 43 13.06 -20.24 16.70
C LYS A 43 11.55 -20.25 16.46
N TYR A 44 10.98 -19.09 16.15
CA TYR A 44 9.54 -18.90 16.21
C TYR A 44 8.84 -18.97 14.87
N ILE A 45 9.55 -18.72 13.75
CA ILE A 45 8.93 -18.61 12.42
C ILE A 45 9.38 -19.77 11.51
N ARG A 46 8.42 -20.52 11.01
CA ARG A 46 8.67 -21.57 10.03
C ARG A 46 8.69 -20.99 8.61
N ALA A 47 7.70 -20.18 8.26
CA ALA A 47 7.56 -19.56 6.96
C ALA A 47 6.59 -18.37 7.01
N MET A 48 6.66 -17.51 6.00
CA MET A 48 5.69 -16.46 5.71
C MET A 48 5.00 -16.75 4.39
N ILE A 49 3.68 -16.90 4.40
CA ILE A 49 2.86 -17.05 3.19
C ILE A 49 2.16 -15.71 2.94
N THR A 50 2.28 -15.20 1.73
CA THR A 50 1.69 -13.91 1.36
C THR A 50 0.68 -14.08 0.24
N LEU A 51 -0.51 -13.52 0.43
CA LEU A 51 -1.60 -13.54 -0.55
C LEU A 51 -1.79 -12.13 -1.11
N ALA A 52 -1.58 -11.98 -2.41
CA ALA A 52 -1.76 -10.71 -3.12
C ALA A 52 -1.07 -9.51 -2.43
N GLY A 53 0.17 -9.69 -1.97
CA GLY A 53 0.97 -8.63 -1.35
C GLY A 53 1.33 -7.54 -2.35
N PRO A 54 1.01 -6.26 -2.10
CA PRO A 54 1.28 -5.15 -3.00
C PRO A 54 2.73 -4.64 -2.82
N TRP A 55 3.70 -5.45 -3.18
CA TRP A 55 5.12 -5.21 -2.92
C TRP A 55 5.66 -3.92 -3.55
N GLY A 56 5.24 -3.64 -4.79
CA GLY A 56 5.57 -2.40 -5.50
C GLY A 56 4.62 -1.24 -5.22
N GLY A 57 3.68 -1.41 -4.29
CA GLY A 57 2.60 -0.46 -4.06
C GLY A 57 1.37 -0.71 -4.95
N SER A 58 0.39 0.19 -4.88
CA SER A 58 -0.88 0.07 -5.58
C SER A 58 -1.34 1.42 -6.14
N VAL A 59 -1.64 1.46 -7.44
CA VAL A 59 -2.24 2.65 -8.09
C VAL A 59 -3.60 2.98 -7.49
N ARG A 60 -4.33 1.99 -6.95
CA ARG A 60 -5.59 2.23 -6.25
C ARG A 60 -5.43 3.20 -5.08
N ALA A 61 -4.28 3.22 -4.41
CA ALA A 61 -4.00 4.18 -3.34
C ALA A 61 -4.06 5.63 -3.84
N LEU A 62 -3.52 5.91 -5.04
CA LEU A 62 -3.61 7.23 -5.67
C LEU A 62 -5.05 7.59 -6.03
N SER A 63 -5.80 6.62 -6.59
CA SER A 63 -7.22 6.82 -6.90
C SER A 63 -8.02 7.20 -5.65
N ILE A 64 -7.75 6.56 -4.50
CA ILE A 64 -8.43 6.86 -3.24
C ILE A 64 -8.12 8.29 -2.78
N PHE A 65 -6.88 8.74 -2.86
CA PHE A 65 -6.53 10.13 -2.57
C PHE A 65 -7.23 11.12 -3.50
N ALA A 66 -7.37 10.77 -4.79
CA ALA A 66 -7.97 11.66 -5.78
C ALA A 66 -9.50 11.77 -5.63
N VAL A 67 -10.19 10.64 -5.53
CA VAL A 67 -11.66 10.58 -5.64
C VAL A 67 -12.36 9.86 -4.49
N GLY A 68 -11.63 9.23 -3.59
CA GLY A 68 -12.18 8.37 -2.53
C GLY A 68 -12.53 6.97 -3.04
N ASP A 69 -12.94 6.12 -2.11
CA ASP A 69 -13.39 4.74 -2.40
C ASP A 69 -14.50 4.35 -1.41
N ASN A 70 -15.62 3.88 -1.94
CA ASN A 70 -16.74 3.41 -1.11
C ASN A 70 -16.60 1.94 -0.69
N LEU A 71 -15.44 1.32 -0.92
CA LEU A 71 -15.15 -0.07 -0.59
C LEU A 71 -16.14 -1.08 -1.21
N GLY A 72 -16.74 -0.72 -2.35
CA GLY A 72 -17.76 -1.51 -3.02
C GLY A 72 -19.15 -1.42 -2.40
N ASN A 73 -19.36 -0.55 -1.42
CA ASN A 73 -20.67 -0.33 -0.80
C ASN A 73 -21.37 0.88 -1.44
N TRP A 74 -22.35 0.61 -2.29
CA TRP A 74 -23.10 1.64 -3.02
C TRP A 74 -23.91 2.60 -2.12
N MET A 75 -24.14 2.24 -0.84
CA MET A 75 -24.81 3.11 0.13
C MET A 75 -23.89 4.16 0.73
N LEU A 76 -22.57 4.01 0.59
CA LEU A 76 -21.58 4.93 1.11
C LEU A 76 -21.14 5.93 0.04
N SER A 77 -21.10 7.21 0.42
CA SER A 77 -20.60 8.26 -0.46
C SER A 77 -19.07 8.27 -0.48
N GLU A 78 -18.45 8.07 -1.65
CA GLU A 78 -17.01 8.17 -1.84
C GLU A 78 -16.46 9.51 -1.33
N LYS A 79 -17.13 10.62 -1.62
CA LYS A 79 -16.75 11.94 -1.14
C LYS A 79 -16.71 12.08 0.39
N LYS A 80 -17.62 11.40 1.10
CA LYS A 80 -17.63 11.43 2.57
C LYS A 80 -16.49 10.61 3.15
N LEU A 81 -16.23 9.44 2.58
CA LEU A 81 -15.13 8.58 3.01
C LEU A 81 -13.76 9.14 2.63
N MET A 82 -13.66 9.87 1.53
CA MET A 82 -12.42 10.47 1.05
C MET A 82 -11.70 11.31 2.12
N TRP A 83 -12.44 12.07 2.93
CA TRP A 83 -11.85 12.90 3.98
C TRP A 83 -11.11 12.07 5.04
N GLU A 84 -11.71 10.96 5.46
CA GLU A 84 -11.06 10.01 6.38
C GLU A 84 -9.89 9.29 5.70
N GLN A 85 -10.10 8.80 4.50
CA GLN A 85 -9.10 8.06 3.73
C GLN A 85 -7.85 8.88 3.46
N ARG A 86 -7.98 10.18 3.20
CA ARG A 86 -6.87 11.12 2.99
C ARG A 86 -6.00 11.35 4.22
N THR A 87 -6.44 10.97 5.41
CA THR A 87 -5.64 11.02 6.65
C THR A 87 -4.91 9.71 6.94
N SER A 88 -5.02 8.70 6.07
CA SER A 88 -4.44 7.38 6.28
C SER A 88 -2.98 7.32 5.82
N SER A 89 -2.05 7.29 6.77
CA SER A 89 -0.63 7.09 6.48
C SER A 89 -0.31 5.71 5.88
N SER A 90 -1.10 4.67 6.21
CA SER A 90 -0.98 3.36 5.57
C SER A 90 -1.37 3.37 4.10
N LEU A 91 -2.32 4.23 3.70
CA LEU A 91 -2.66 4.44 2.31
C LEU A 91 -1.53 5.15 1.56
N ALA A 92 -0.92 6.19 2.18
CA ALA A 92 0.24 6.88 1.64
C ALA A 92 1.44 5.93 1.46
N TRP A 93 1.64 5.01 2.42
CA TRP A 93 2.67 3.99 2.30
C TRP A 93 2.41 3.01 1.15
N LEU A 94 1.15 2.69 0.89
CA LEU A 94 0.74 1.73 -0.13
C LEU A 94 0.83 2.28 -1.57
N MET A 95 1.14 3.55 -1.76
CA MET A 95 1.32 4.13 -3.09
C MET A 95 2.48 3.48 -3.86
N PRO A 96 2.44 3.43 -5.20
CA PRO A 96 3.51 2.93 -6.03
C PRO A 96 4.88 3.45 -5.62
N GLN A 97 5.89 2.57 -5.64
CA GLN A 97 7.23 2.88 -5.14
C GLN A 97 8.23 2.94 -6.28
N LYS A 98 9.12 3.93 -6.24
CA LYS A 98 10.27 4.04 -7.14
C LYS A 98 11.09 2.75 -7.10
N GLY A 99 11.58 2.31 -8.25
CA GLY A 99 12.33 1.05 -8.40
C GLY A 99 11.48 -0.19 -8.64
N PHE A 100 10.13 -0.09 -8.48
CA PHE A 100 9.16 -1.12 -8.90
C PHE A 100 8.28 -0.66 -10.06
N TRP A 101 8.22 0.63 -10.28
CA TRP A 101 7.55 1.28 -11.38
C TRP A 101 8.58 2.12 -12.14
N GLU A 102 8.51 2.08 -13.46
CA GLU A 102 9.43 2.87 -14.28
C GLU A 102 9.13 4.37 -14.13
N PRO A 103 10.15 5.23 -14.28
CA PRO A 103 9.97 6.68 -14.11
C PRO A 103 8.96 7.32 -15.07
N ASP A 104 8.71 6.69 -16.21
CA ASP A 104 7.78 7.11 -17.26
C ASP A 104 6.42 6.38 -17.23
N ASP A 105 6.25 5.43 -16.30
CA ASP A 105 4.95 4.79 -16.07
C ASP A 105 3.91 5.83 -15.63
N VAL A 106 2.90 6.07 -16.46
CA VAL A 106 1.81 6.99 -16.14
C VAL A 106 0.85 6.33 -15.16
N LEU A 107 0.86 6.80 -13.92
CA LEU A 107 0.02 6.29 -12.83
C LEU A 107 -1.34 7.00 -12.76
N VAL A 108 -1.37 8.29 -13.07
CA VAL A 108 -2.58 9.10 -13.13
C VAL A 108 -2.52 9.98 -14.36
N GLN A 109 -3.60 9.98 -15.12
CA GLN A 109 -3.77 10.86 -16.27
C GLN A 109 -4.97 11.78 -16.07
N THR A 110 -4.77 13.07 -16.33
CA THR A 110 -5.83 14.07 -16.39
C THR A 110 -5.92 14.64 -17.80
N SER A 111 -6.89 15.54 -18.03
CA SER A 111 -7.01 16.23 -19.32
C SER A 111 -5.81 17.14 -19.64
N SER A 112 -5.02 17.52 -18.64
CA SER A 112 -3.93 18.50 -18.78
C SER A 112 -2.57 17.98 -18.34
N THR A 113 -2.50 16.89 -17.59
CA THR A 113 -1.26 16.43 -16.97
C THR A 113 -1.26 14.94 -16.72
N ASN A 114 -0.09 14.31 -16.90
CA ASN A 114 0.21 12.95 -16.49
C ASN A 114 1.09 13.01 -15.23
N TYR A 115 0.87 12.06 -14.30
CA TYR A 115 1.68 11.89 -13.11
C TYR A 115 2.27 10.49 -13.06
N THR A 116 3.56 10.43 -12.73
CA THR A 116 4.35 9.22 -12.56
C THR A 116 4.75 9.04 -11.10
N VAL A 117 5.60 8.06 -10.79
CA VAL A 117 6.19 7.90 -9.45
C VAL A 117 7.08 9.09 -9.04
N GLU A 118 7.51 9.92 -10.00
CA GLU A 118 8.34 11.09 -9.78
C GLU A 118 7.54 12.34 -9.40
N ASP A 119 6.23 12.36 -9.68
CA ASP A 119 5.39 13.55 -9.62
C ASP A 119 4.54 13.66 -8.36
N TYR A 120 4.76 12.86 -7.31
CA TYR A 120 3.86 12.82 -6.14
C TYR A 120 3.71 14.16 -5.42
N GLN A 121 4.80 14.91 -5.25
CA GLN A 121 4.71 16.24 -4.62
C GLN A 121 3.79 17.17 -5.42
N ARG A 122 3.94 17.16 -6.75
CA ARG A 122 3.09 17.92 -7.65
C ARG A 122 1.65 17.41 -7.64
N PHE A 123 1.46 16.09 -7.69
CA PHE A 123 0.14 15.46 -7.62
C PHE A 123 -0.65 15.89 -6.38
N PHE A 124 -0.03 15.84 -5.20
CA PHE A 124 -0.68 16.26 -3.96
C PHE A 124 -0.86 17.78 -3.85
N SER A 125 0.04 18.56 -4.43
CA SER A 125 -0.13 20.02 -4.54
C SER A 125 -1.34 20.36 -5.43
N ASP A 126 -1.50 19.68 -6.55
CA ASP A 126 -2.62 19.90 -7.46
C ASP A 126 -3.97 19.41 -6.89
N LEU A 127 -3.94 18.47 -5.93
CA LEU A 127 -5.09 18.03 -5.16
C LEU A 127 -5.41 18.93 -3.94
N ASP A 128 -4.55 19.90 -3.62
CA ASP A 128 -4.60 20.70 -2.38
C ASP A 128 -4.53 19.85 -1.10
N GLU A 129 -3.67 18.80 -1.13
CA GLU A 129 -3.51 17.81 -0.05
C GLU A 129 -2.06 17.71 0.45
N PRO A 130 -1.50 18.77 1.05
CA PRO A 130 -0.09 18.76 1.50
C PRO A 130 0.18 17.72 2.60
N LEU A 131 -0.83 17.41 3.44
CA LEU A 131 -0.70 16.39 4.48
C LEU A 131 -0.41 15.00 3.88
N ALA A 132 -1.05 14.68 2.76
CA ALA A 132 -0.84 13.40 2.07
C ALA A 132 0.61 13.28 1.55
N TRP A 133 1.20 14.36 1.07
CA TRP A 133 2.62 14.39 0.70
C TRP A 133 3.52 14.15 1.91
N ASN A 134 3.31 14.82 3.03
CA ASN A 134 4.08 14.63 4.25
C ASN A 134 4.01 13.17 4.74
N MET A 135 2.80 12.58 4.75
CA MET A 135 2.63 11.17 5.10
C MET A 135 3.38 10.24 4.14
N ARG A 136 3.43 10.58 2.84
CA ARG A 136 4.20 9.80 1.87
C ARG A 136 5.71 9.89 2.13
N GLU A 137 6.25 11.08 2.39
CA GLU A 137 7.66 11.28 2.73
C GLU A 137 8.08 10.47 3.96
N ASP A 138 7.25 10.47 5.00
CA ASP A 138 7.51 9.72 6.23
C ASP A 138 7.49 8.21 6.00
N THR A 139 6.56 7.73 5.19
CA THR A 139 6.31 6.29 5.04
C THR A 139 7.14 5.61 3.95
N MET A 140 7.56 6.32 2.91
CA MET A 140 8.31 5.72 1.79
C MET A 140 9.66 5.12 2.21
N ARG A 141 10.19 5.53 3.37
CA ARG A 141 11.49 5.06 3.91
C ARG A 141 11.38 3.81 4.77
N LEU A 142 10.16 3.32 5.05
CA LEU A 142 9.95 2.20 5.97
C LEU A 142 10.47 0.86 5.39
N LEU A 143 10.36 0.65 4.08
CA LEU A 143 10.80 -0.57 3.40
C LEU A 143 11.58 -0.25 2.11
N PRO A 144 12.75 0.38 2.20
CA PRO A 144 13.53 0.73 1.02
C PRO A 144 14.02 -0.55 0.32
N GLY A 145 13.66 -0.71 -0.97
CA GLY A 145 14.15 -1.83 -1.79
C GLY A 145 13.66 -3.22 -1.39
N LEU A 146 12.65 -3.34 -0.51
CA LEU A 146 12.08 -4.62 -0.04
C LEU A 146 13.15 -5.67 0.36
N PRO A 147 13.92 -5.44 1.42
CA PRO A 147 14.95 -6.39 1.84
C PRO A 147 14.33 -7.72 2.27
N ALA A 148 15.08 -8.82 2.11
CA ALA A 148 14.61 -10.15 2.47
C ALA A 148 14.28 -10.27 3.98
N PRO A 149 13.16 -10.89 4.37
CA PRO A 149 12.73 -10.99 5.77
C PRO A 149 13.63 -11.89 6.63
N GLY A 150 14.47 -12.70 6.00
CA GLY A 150 15.32 -13.68 6.69
C GLY A 150 14.55 -14.90 7.21
N VAL A 151 13.43 -15.22 6.58
CA VAL A 151 12.62 -16.44 6.73
C VAL A 151 12.21 -16.95 5.35
N GLU A 152 11.76 -18.19 5.25
CA GLU A 152 11.17 -18.70 4.01
C GLU A 152 9.91 -17.91 3.64
N VAL A 153 9.80 -17.49 2.37
CA VAL A 153 8.63 -16.76 1.87
C VAL A 153 7.98 -17.50 0.71
N ILE A 154 6.69 -17.77 0.83
CA ILE A 154 5.85 -18.31 -0.23
C ILE A 154 4.91 -17.19 -0.69
N ASN A 155 5.14 -16.65 -1.88
CA ASN A 155 4.33 -15.59 -2.44
C ASN A 155 3.27 -16.17 -3.38
N MET A 156 2.00 -15.95 -3.06
CA MET A 156 0.87 -16.33 -3.89
C MET A 156 0.23 -15.07 -4.50
N SER A 157 0.49 -14.87 -5.79
CA SER A 157 -0.12 -13.81 -6.59
C SER A 157 -1.15 -14.45 -7.52
N PHE A 158 -2.39 -14.00 -7.49
CA PHE A 158 -3.37 -14.37 -8.49
C PHE A 158 -3.25 -13.37 -9.65
N TYR A 159 -2.67 -13.82 -10.76
CA TYR A 159 -2.86 -13.12 -12.01
C TYR A 159 -4.28 -13.44 -12.49
N LEU A 160 -5.24 -12.60 -12.19
CA LEU A 160 -6.42 -12.49 -13.01
C LEU A 160 -5.94 -11.90 -14.35
N SER A 161 -5.68 -12.76 -15.32
CA SER A 161 -5.54 -12.38 -16.72
C SER A 161 -6.92 -12.02 -17.28
N CYS A 162 -7.58 -11.06 -16.66
CA CYS A 162 -8.72 -10.38 -17.22
C CYS A 162 -8.26 -8.98 -17.55
N LEU A 163 -7.94 -8.78 -18.83
CA LEU A 163 -8.01 -7.50 -19.56
C LEU A 163 -8.29 -6.29 -18.61
N SER A 164 -7.30 -5.86 -17.89
CA SER A 164 -7.35 -4.58 -17.25
C SER A 164 -6.10 -3.83 -17.66
N THR A 165 -6.14 -3.29 -18.86
CA THR A 165 -5.60 -1.98 -19.14
C THR A 165 -5.97 -1.15 -17.89
N TYR A 166 -4.97 -0.76 -17.10
CA TYR A 166 -5.20 0.15 -15.98
C TYR A 166 -5.86 1.39 -16.55
N HIS A 167 -7.16 1.53 -16.32
CA HIS A 167 -7.90 2.64 -16.85
C HIS A 167 -7.44 3.90 -16.15
N VAL A 168 -6.71 4.63 -16.89
CA VAL A 168 -6.56 6.05 -16.85
C VAL A 168 -7.82 6.70 -16.30
N PHE A 169 -7.77 7.17 -15.06
CA PHE A 169 -8.85 7.95 -14.49
C PHE A 169 -8.74 9.36 -15.05
N LEU A 170 -9.70 9.72 -15.92
CA LEU A 170 -9.88 11.08 -16.36
C LEU A 170 -10.49 11.89 -15.21
N LEU A 171 -9.66 12.58 -14.45
CA LEU A 171 -10.12 13.56 -13.49
C LEU A 171 -10.50 14.84 -14.24
N SER A 172 -11.79 15.04 -14.49
CA SER A 172 -12.31 16.32 -14.97
C SER A 172 -12.35 17.29 -13.77
N SER A 173 -11.41 18.23 -13.72
CA SER A 173 -11.46 19.32 -12.75
C SER A 173 -12.54 20.32 -13.15
N LYS A 174 -13.78 20.12 -12.72
CA LYS A 174 -14.71 21.23 -12.64
C LYS A 174 -14.36 22.05 -11.40
N LYS A 175 -13.61 23.15 -11.59
CA LYS A 175 -13.58 24.25 -10.61
C LYS A 175 -15.02 24.66 -10.34
N ALA A 176 -15.50 24.41 -9.12
CA ALA A 176 -16.72 25.01 -8.67
C ALA A 176 -16.46 26.52 -8.56
N HIS A 177 -16.95 27.29 -9.50
CA HIS A 177 -17.10 28.74 -9.32
C HIS A 177 -18.14 28.94 -8.23
N HIS A 178 -17.70 29.32 -7.04
CA HIS A 178 -18.52 30.01 -6.11
C HIS A 178 -18.74 31.43 -6.69
N THR A 179 -19.88 31.65 -7.27
CA THR A 179 -20.44 33.00 -7.45
C THR A 179 -21.20 33.33 -6.20
N THR A 180 -20.82 34.45 -5.64
CA THR A 180 -21.42 35.26 -4.54
C THR A 180 -22.93 35.17 -4.39
#